data_c524e2604fc126bdee84a64c3073a0fd
#
_entry.id   c524e2604fc126bdee84a64c3073a0fd
#
_cell.length_a   1.000
_cell.length_b   1.000
_cell.length_c   1.000
_cell.angle_alpha   90.00
_cell.angle_beta   90.00
_cell.angle_gamma   90.00
#
_symmetry.space_group_name_H-M   'P 1'
#
loop_
_entity.id
_entity.type
_entity.pdbx_description
1 polymer ?
#
loop_
_entity_poly.entity_id
_entity_poly.type
_entity_poly.pdbx_seq_one_letter_code
_entity_poly.pdbx_strand_id
1 'polypeptide(L)'
;MFKTLLLFLLIPSGVLAQEGKVDATWLHRSISPPNKNDVQAGTCHYKPIFGEGDPDNRILRTVTRFGEFTVAANGKCQAALYDRQEEIYFVVEGNAVLHYADQTYPMRTNDFTYLPPAVSHSIANASGQMLRVLVMSFKIPARISIGAAAPAPKIVNLDAVKKQTVEGHPASVQYKLLLGPRTATRDAIDQAYVVTSFFWMDFVPGGTNFPHHHEAAEEIYLVMDGRGEIVAGGGTDGIEGRYPAAAGDAYYFRPNCTVGFYNQNKPGATANILAVRARIPPPDEDD
;
A
#
# COMPACT_ATOMS: atom_id res chain seq x y z
N MET A 1 -34.88 27.20 -71.40
CA MET A 1 -33.80 26.27 -70.99
C MET A 1 -33.39 26.62 -69.58
N PHE A 2 -33.97 25.93 -68.61
CA PHE A 2 -33.57 26.08 -67.17
C PHE A 2 -32.58 24.96 -66.83
N LYS A 3 -31.35 25.34 -66.42
CA LYS A 3 -30.38 24.42 -65.91
C LYS A 3 -30.54 24.33 -64.39
N THR A 4 -30.97 23.17 -63.92
CA THR A 4 -31.08 22.82 -62.49
C THR A 4 -29.69 22.42 -62.01
N LEU A 5 -29.16 23.19 -61.07
CA LEU A 5 -27.87 22.91 -60.39
C LEU A 5 -28.16 22.04 -59.18
N LEU A 6 -27.72 20.79 -59.22
CA LEU A 6 -27.84 19.85 -58.09
C LEU A 6 -26.62 20.06 -57.17
N LEU A 7 -26.86 20.60 -55.96
CA LEU A 7 -25.84 20.80 -54.95
C LEU A 7 -25.75 19.51 -54.09
N PHE A 8 -24.66 18.76 -54.22
CA PHE A 8 -24.37 17.62 -53.34
C PHE A 8 -23.79 18.14 -52.05
N LEU A 9 -24.51 18.03 -50.94
CA LEU A 9 -24.01 18.18 -49.59
C LEU A 9 -23.20 16.92 -49.20
N LEU A 10 -21.89 17.04 -49.15
CA LEU A 10 -21.02 16.08 -48.52
C LEU A 10 -21.15 16.26 -47.01
N ILE A 11 -21.82 15.34 -46.32
CA ILE A 11 -21.83 15.22 -44.88
C ILE A 11 -20.53 14.50 -44.50
N PRO A 12 -19.60 15.11 -43.74
CA PRO A 12 -18.45 14.39 -43.24
C PRO A 12 -18.97 13.38 -42.19
N SER A 13 -18.83 12.10 -42.47
CA SER A 13 -19.01 11.04 -41.48
C SER A 13 -17.86 11.16 -40.45
N GLY A 14 -18.05 11.97 -39.43
CA GLY A 14 -17.19 11.99 -38.27
C GLY A 14 -17.30 10.63 -37.57
N VAL A 15 -16.34 9.76 -37.80
CA VAL A 15 -16.07 8.62 -36.92
C VAL A 15 -15.69 9.22 -35.58
N LEU A 16 -16.66 9.28 -34.67
CA LEU A 16 -16.34 9.47 -33.24
C LEU A 16 -15.59 8.22 -32.81
N ALA A 17 -14.28 8.28 -32.85
CA ALA A 17 -13.44 7.35 -32.13
C ALA A 17 -13.89 7.45 -30.67
N GLN A 18 -14.58 6.44 -30.18
CA GLN A 18 -14.86 6.26 -28.77
C GLN A 18 -13.49 6.01 -28.15
N GLU A 19 -12.85 7.06 -27.62
CA GLU A 19 -11.65 6.91 -26.80
C GLU A 19 -12.05 6.05 -25.62
N GLY A 20 -11.78 4.76 -25.72
CA GLY A 20 -11.91 3.83 -24.61
C GLY A 20 -10.99 4.35 -23.51
N LYS A 21 -11.56 4.85 -22.41
CA LYS A 21 -10.78 5.32 -21.26
C LYS A 21 -9.94 4.15 -20.78
N VAL A 22 -8.64 4.16 -21.08
CA VAL A 22 -7.69 3.17 -20.60
C VAL A 22 -7.59 3.35 -19.08
N ASP A 23 -7.76 2.28 -18.32
CA ASP A 23 -7.60 2.33 -16.86
C ASP A 23 -6.16 2.70 -16.51
N ALA A 24 -6.02 3.59 -15.52
CA ALA A 24 -4.72 3.95 -14.99
C ALA A 24 -3.94 2.72 -14.53
N THR A 25 -2.64 2.70 -14.74
CA THR A 25 -1.76 1.61 -14.30
C THR A 25 -1.16 1.88 -12.92
N TRP A 26 -1.28 3.10 -12.44
CA TRP A 26 -0.84 3.55 -11.12
C TRP A 26 -1.75 4.65 -10.58
N LEU A 27 -1.72 4.84 -9.25
CA LEU A 27 -2.43 5.93 -8.55
C LEU A 27 -1.45 6.67 -7.63
N HIS A 28 -1.72 7.95 -7.40
CA HIS A 28 -1.03 8.78 -6.42
C HIS A 28 -2.04 9.40 -5.44
N ARG A 29 -1.68 9.42 -4.17
CA ARG A 29 -2.39 10.14 -3.09
C ARG A 29 -1.39 10.81 -2.19
N SER A 30 -1.67 12.04 -1.78
CA SER A 30 -0.90 12.74 -0.74
C SER A 30 -1.61 12.60 0.60
N ILE A 31 -0.89 12.13 1.61
CA ILE A 31 -1.39 11.95 2.96
C ILE A 31 -0.96 13.16 3.77
N SER A 32 -1.88 14.07 4.03
CA SER A 32 -1.63 15.09 5.05
C SER A 32 -1.78 14.47 6.44
N PRO A 33 -0.83 14.71 7.35
CA PRO A 33 -1.00 14.30 8.74
C PRO A 33 -2.35 14.81 9.28
N PRO A 34 -3.05 14.02 10.10
CA PRO A 34 -4.31 14.47 10.68
C PRO A 34 -4.07 15.68 11.57
N ASN A 35 -4.96 16.67 11.48
CA ASN A 35 -4.94 17.77 12.43
C ASN A 35 -5.41 17.24 13.80
N LYS A 36 -4.64 17.50 14.84
CA LYS A 36 -4.96 17.03 16.21
C LYS A 36 -6.33 17.49 16.71
N ASN A 37 -6.86 18.57 16.15
CA ASN A 37 -8.17 19.13 16.49
C ASN A 37 -9.33 18.46 15.75
N ASP A 38 -9.06 17.65 14.71
CA ASP A 38 -10.09 17.04 13.90
C ASP A 38 -10.59 15.69 14.45
N VAL A 39 -9.92 15.17 15.49
CA VAL A 39 -10.25 13.86 16.07
C VAL A 39 -10.86 14.06 17.46
N GLN A 40 -12.15 13.75 17.58
CA GLN A 40 -12.86 13.84 18.85
C GLN A 40 -12.28 12.85 19.87
N ALA A 41 -12.11 13.28 21.12
CA ALA A 41 -11.59 12.42 22.18
C ALA A 41 -12.42 11.13 22.33
N GLY A 42 -11.73 10.01 22.54
CA GLY A 42 -12.34 8.68 22.67
C GLY A 42 -12.71 8.00 21.35
N THR A 43 -12.42 8.62 20.18
CA THR A 43 -12.81 8.07 18.87
C THR A 43 -11.63 7.47 18.10
N CYS A 44 -11.98 6.63 17.13
CA CYS A 44 -11.09 6.12 16.09
C CYS A 44 -11.64 6.56 14.73
N HIS A 45 -10.80 7.17 13.91
CA HIS A 45 -11.15 7.60 12.56
C HIS A 45 -10.25 6.87 11.55
N TYR A 46 -10.87 6.24 10.55
CA TYR A 46 -10.15 5.65 9.41
C TYR A 46 -10.12 6.64 8.24
N LYS A 47 -8.92 6.92 7.73
CA LYS A 47 -8.69 7.70 6.51
C LYS A 47 -8.22 6.77 5.41
N PRO A 48 -9.03 6.52 4.39
CA PRO A 48 -8.61 5.71 3.24
C PRO A 48 -7.53 6.43 2.44
N ILE A 49 -6.61 5.64 1.89
CA ILE A 49 -5.60 6.07 0.92
C ILE A 49 -5.87 5.33 -0.39
N PHE A 50 -5.94 4.00 -0.34
CA PHE A 50 -6.35 3.13 -1.45
C PHE A 50 -7.32 2.06 -0.94
N GLY A 51 -8.25 1.63 -1.79
CA GLY A 51 -9.21 0.57 -1.46
C GLY A 51 -10.49 1.08 -0.85
N GLU A 52 -10.96 0.42 0.19
CA GLU A 52 -12.24 0.73 0.84
C GLU A 52 -12.32 2.20 1.27
N GLY A 53 -13.31 2.91 0.72
CA GLY A 53 -13.51 4.35 0.94
C GLY A 53 -12.76 5.26 -0.04
N ASP A 54 -11.89 4.74 -0.91
CA ASP A 54 -11.29 5.48 -2.03
C ASP A 54 -12.18 5.36 -3.28
N PRO A 55 -12.51 6.47 -3.97
CA PRO A 55 -13.35 6.45 -5.17
C PRO A 55 -12.73 5.70 -6.36
N ASP A 56 -11.39 5.58 -6.40
CA ASP A 56 -10.66 4.92 -7.50
C ASP A 56 -10.23 3.48 -7.19
N ASN A 57 -10.98 2.76 -6.37
CA ASN A 57 -10.63 1.41 -5.92
C ASN A 57 -10.75 0.32 -7.02
N ARG A 58 -11.34 0.63 -8.17
CA ARG A 58 -11.64 -0.33 -9.25
C ARG A 58 -10.42 -1.00 -9.89
N ILE A 59 -9.23 -0.37 -9.80
CA ILE A 59 -8.01 -0.91 -10.39
C ILE A 59 -7.22 -1.82 -9.43
N LEU A 60 -7.59 -1.83 -8.14
CA LEU A 60 -7.01 -2.70 -7.14
C LEU A 60 -7.51 -4.14 -7.32
N ARG A 61 -6.70 -5.13 -6.99
CA ARG A 61 -7.03 -6.54 -7.14
C ARG A 61 -7.05 -7.30 -5.82
N THR A 62 -5.93 -7.30 -5.12
CA THR A 62 -5.74 -8.00 -3.84
C THR A 62 -5.87 -7.04 -2.67
N VAL A 63 -5.39 -5.80 -2.84
CA VAL A 63 -5.53 -4.75 -1.83
C VAL A 63 -7.01 -4.41 -1.65
N THR A 64 -7.53 -4.65 -0.45
CA THR A 64 -8.90 -4.26 -0.07
C THR A 64 -8.91 -2.95 0.69
N ARG A 65 -7.85 -2.67 1.46
CA ARG A 65 -7.74 -1.48 2.28
C ARG A 65 -6.26 -1.11 2.51
N PHE A 66 -5.93 0.12 2.23
CA PHE A 66 -4.68 0.74 2.63
C PHE A 66 -5.00 2.15 3.12
N GLY A 67 -4.77 2.41 4.39
CA GLY A 67 -5.14 3.69 5.00
C GLY A 67 -4.58 3.84 6.40
N GLU A 68 -5.02 4.87 7.10
CA GLU A 68 -4.55 5.21 8.43
C GLU A 68 -5.68 5.28 9.45
N PHE A 69 -5.55 4.58 10.58
CA PHE A 69 -6.31 4.88 11.78
C PHE A 69 -5.64 6.04 12.53
N THR A 70 -6.44 7.05 12.82
CA THR A 70 -6.12 8.07 13.83
C THR A 70 -6.98 7.80 15.06
N VAL A 71 -6.36 7.49 16.18
CA VAL A 71 -7.05 7.11 17.42
C VAL A 71 -6.77 8.18 18.47
N ALA A 72 -7.82 8.89 18.87
CA ALA A 72 -7.72 9.91 19.91
C ALA A 72 -7.26 9.32 21.26
N ALA A 73 -6.85 10.17 22.18
CA ALA A 73 -6.56 9.77 23.55
C ALA A 73 -7.72 8.94 24.14
N ASN A 74 -7.42 7.78 24.69
CA ASN A 74 -8.35 6.81 25.25
C ASN A 74 -9.39 6.26 24.24
N GLY A 75 -9.14 6.44 22.93
CA GLY A 75 -9.98 5.94 21.86
C GLY A 75 -9.74 4.47 21.57
N LYS A 76 -10.71 3.84 20.91
CA LYS A 76 -10.64 2.46 20.44
C LYS A 76 -11.32 2.33 19.09
N CYS A 77 -10.68 1.61 18.17
CA CYS A 77 -11.28 1.26 16.88
C CYS A 77 -12.26 0.10 17.04
N GLN A 78 -13.24 0.03 16.16
CA GLN A 78 -14.16 -1.10 16.10
C GLN A 78 -13.37 -2.39 15.81
N ALA A 79 -13.77 -3.49 16.44
CA ALA A 79 -13.19 -4.79 16.17
C ALA A 79 -13.52 -5.26 14.75
N ALA A 80 -12.53 -5.80 14.09
CA ALA A 80 -12.64 -6.42 12.77
C ALA A 80 -12.50 -7.94 12.89
N LEU A 81 -13.21 -8.65 12.02
CA LEU A 81 -13.12 -10.09 11.83
C LEU A 81 -13.38 -10.39 10.36
N TYR A 82 -12.38 -10.91 9.69
CA TYR A 82 -12.48 -11.22 8.26
C TYR A 82 -12.13 -12.69 8.01
N ASP A 83 -13.01 -13.41 7.35
CA ASP A 83 -12.78 -14.84 7.08
C ASP A 83 -11.67 -15.06 6.05
N ARG A 84 -11.52 -14.13 5.09
CA ARG A 84 -10.61 -14.27 3.96
C ARG A 84 -9.86 -12.97 3.63
N GLN A 85 -9.47 -12.24 4.65
CA GLN A 85 -8.52 -11.12 4.52
C GLN A 85 -7.42 -11.29 5.54
N GLU A 86 -6.22 -10.94 5.16
CA GLU A 86 -5.07 -10.75 6.04
C GLU A 86 -4.77 -9.27 6.17
N GLU A 87 -4.35 -8.84 7.34
CA GLU A 87 -4.02 -7.45 7.60
C GLU A 87 -2.63 -7.29 8.19
N ILE A 88 -2.06 -6.10 8.00
CA ILE A 88 -0.83 -5.64 8.62
C ILE A 88 -1.14 -4.32 9.32
N TYR A 89 -0.79 -4.22 10.60
CA TYR A 89 -0.76 -2.95 11.31
C TYR A 89 0.68 -2.50 11.49
N PHE A 90 0.93 -1.20 11.23
CA PHE A 90 2.20 -0.55 11.48
C PHE A 90 1.94 0.74 12.28
N VAL A 91 2.49 0.84 13.48
CA VAL A 91 2.33 2.02 14.35
C VAL A 91 3.27 3.13 13.86
N VAL A 92 2.68 4.18 13.29
CA VAL A 92 3.42 5.36 12.80
C VAL A 92 3.82 6.28 13.94
N GLU A 93 2.92 6.47 14.91
CA GLU A 93 3.11 7.40 16.02
C GLU A 93 2.31 6.96 17.25
N GLY A 94 2.91 7.03 18.42
CA GLY A 94 2.23 6.82 19.70
C GLY A 94 2.38 5.41 20.27
N ASN A 95 1.53 5.12 21.26
CA ASN A 95 1.47 3.82 21.94
C ASN A 95 0.07 3.23 21.78
N ALA A 96 0.02 1.98 21.37
CA ALA A 96 -1.20 1.26 21.09
C ALA A 96 -1.36 0.04 22.01
N VAL A 97 -2.59 -0.41 22.14
CA VAL A 97 -2.94 -1.72 22.67
C VAL A 97 -3.66 -2.48 21.55
N LEU A 98 -3.00 -3.49 21.02
CA LEU A 98 -3.59 -4.43 20.08
C LEU A 98 -4.49 -5.43 20.86
N HIS A 99 -5.74 -5.52 20.51
CA HIS A 99 -6.62 -6.62 20.90
C HIS A 99 -6.54 -7.71 19.83
N TYR A 100 -6.23 -8.92 20.21
CA TYR A 100 -6.11 -10.08 19.33
C TYR A 100 -6.78 -11.27 19.99
N ALA A 101 -7.86 -11.77 19.43
CA ALA A 101 -8.78 -12.70 20.10
C ALA A 101 -9.17 -12.16 21.49
N ASP A 102 -8.94 -12.92 22.54
CA ASP A 102 -9.29 -12.55 23.92
C ASP A 102 -8.11 -11.90 24.69
N GLN A 103 -7.01 -11.62 24.02
CA GLN A 103 -5.78 -11.10 24.63
C GLN A 103 -5.45 -9.70 24.15
N THR A 104 -4.62 -9.01 24.91
CA THR A 104 -4.12 -7.68 24.56
C THR A 104 -2.59 -7.65 24.55
N TYR A 105 -2.04 -6.88 23.61
CA TYR A 105 -0.60 -6.76 23.41
C TYR A 105 -0.21 -5.29 23.24
N PRO A 106 0.79 -4.78 23.99
CA PRO A 106 1.28 -3.43 23.79
C PRO A 106 2.04 -3.30 22.48
N MET A 107 1.85 -2.18 21.80
CA MET A 107 2.61 -1.76 20.62
C MET A 107 3.02 -0.30 20.77
N ARG A 108 4.12 0.09 20.17
CA ARG A 108 4.65 1.45 20.15
C ARG A 108 5.06 1.88 18.74
N THR A 109 5.42 3.12 18.56
CA THR A 109 5.97 3.64 17.31
C THR A 109 6.99 2.69 16.70
N ASN A 110 6.86 2.45 15.40
CA ASN A 110 7.65 1.53 14.57
C ASN A 110 7.37 0.03 14.82
N ASP A 111 6.45 -0.34 15.71
CA ASP A 111 6.01 -1.73 15.79
C ASP A 111 5.07 -2.07 14.64
N PHE A 112 5.23 -3.29 14.14
CA PHE A 112 4.34 -3.88 13.16
C PHE A 112 3.97 -5.31 13.51
N THR A 113 2.84 -5.76 13.00
CA THR A 113 2.33 -7.10 13.22
C THR A 113 1.49 -7.57 12.04
N TYR A 114 1.42 -8.88 11.88
CA TYR A 114 0.53 -9.57 10.95
C TYR A 114 -0.72 -10.04 11.69
N LEU A 115 -1.87 -9.83 11.08
CA LEU A 115 -3.19 -10.20 11.58
C LEU A 115 -3.80 -11.20 10.59
N PRO A 116 -3.88 -12.49 10.97
CA PRO A 116 -4.37 -13.53 10.09
C PRO A 116 -5.89 -13.46 9.92
N PRO A 117 -6.45 -14.09 8.87
CA PRO A 117 -7.89 -14.24 8.72
C PRO A 117 -8.51 -15.03 9.90
N ALA A 118 -9.81 -14.86 10.09
CA ALA A 118 -10.62 -15.54 11.11
C ALA A 118 -10.23 -15.26 12.56
N VAL A 119 -9.49 -14.16 12.82
CA VAL A 119 -9.18 -13.70 14.19
C VAL A 119 -9.75 -12.33 14.42
N SER A 120 -10.56 -12.17 15.46
CA SER A 120 -11.06 -10.87 15.88
C SER A 120 -9.91 -10.00 16.41
N HIS A 121 -9.80 -8.78 15.90
CA HIS A 121 -8.75 -7.86 16.34
C HIS A 121 -9.23 -6.41 16.29
N SER A 122 -8.60 -5.56 17.09
CA SER A 122 -8.80 -4.12 17.07
C SER A 122 -7.60 -3.41 17.69
N ILE A 123 -7.51 -2.11 17.49
CA ILE A 123 -6.46 -1.28 18.09
C ILE A 123 -7.09 -0.23 19.02
N ALA A 124 -6.46 0.04 20.14
CA ALA A 124 -6.85 1.05 21.10
C ALA A 124 -5.66 1.94 21.47
N ASN A 125 -5.96 3.14 21.89
CA ASN A 125 -5.01 4.10 22.41
C ASN A 125 -5.27 4.32 23.89
N ALA A 126 -4.46 3.71 24.75
CA ALA A 126 -4.55 3.89 26.21
C ALA A 126 -3.73 5.09 26.72
N SER A 127 -3.17 5.91 25.82
CA SER A 127 -2.34 7.06 26.17
C SER A 127 -3.12 8.38 26.05
N GLY A 128 -2.56 9.44 26.64
CA GLY A 128 -3.08 10.81 26.51
C GLY A 128 -2.65 11.52 25.21
N GLN A 129 -1.90 10.85 24.33
CA GLN A 129 -1.43 11.37 23.05
C GLN A 129 -2.19 10.70 21.90
N MET A 130 -2.19 11.32 20.72
CA MET A 130 -2.76 10.73 19.52
C MET A 130 -1.95 9.51 19.08
N LEU A 131 -2.65 8.48 18.61
CA LEU A 131 -2.07 7.29 18.02
C LEU A 131 -2.38 7.28 16.52
N ARG A 132 -1.38 6.94 15.70
CA ARG A 132 -1.52 6.75 14.26
C ARG A 132 -1.04 5.36 13.86
N VAL A 133 -1.87 4.64 13.12
CA VAL A 133 -1.58 3.25 12.69
C VAL A 133 -1.92 3.11 11.21
N LEU A 134 -0.95 2.72 10.40
CA LEU A 134 -1.22 2.27 9.03
C LEU A 134 -1.88 0.90 9.06
N VAL A 135 -2.91 0.75 8.26
CA VAL A 135 -3.69 -0.47 8.08
C VAL A 135 -3.61 -0.89 6.63
N MET A 136 -3.17 -2.11 6.40
CA MET A 136 -3.03 -2.72 5.08
C MET A 136 -3.78 -4.05 5.09
N SER A 137 -4.78 -4.19 4.22
CA SER A 137 -5.66 -5.37 4.18
C SER A 137 -5.69 -5.95 2.77
N PHE A 138 -5.63 -7.28 2.68
CA PHE A 138 -5.50 -8.00 1.42
C PHE A 138 -6.45 -9.18 1.37
N LYS A 139 -7.17 -9.33 0.24
CA LYS A 139 -8.09 -10.44 0.00
C LYS A 139 -7.32 -11.74 -0.28
N ILE A 140 -7.70 -12.80 0.42
CA ILE A 140 -7.18 -14.15 0.18
C ILE A 140 -8.18 -14.90 -0.71
N PRO A 141 -7.79 -15.36 -1.92
CA PRO A 141 -8.65 -16.10 -2.83
C PRO A 141 -9.23 -17.38 -2.22
N ALA A 142 -10.41 -17.80 -2.69
CA ALA A 142 -11.12 -18.97 -2.17
C ALA A 142 -10.30 -20.26 -2.26
N ARG A 143 -9.50 -20.43 -3.32
CA ARG A 143 -8.63 -21.61 -3.53
C ARG A 143 -7.45 -21.73 -2.57
N ILE A 144 -7.06 -20.65 -1.86
CA ILE A 144 -5.98 -20.74 -0.88
C ILE A 144 -6.53 -21.28 0.43
N SER A 145 -6.02 -22.42 0.85
CA SER A 145 -6.39 -23.02 2.15
C SER A 145 -5.83 -22.17 3.29
N ILE A 146 -6.73 -21.76 4.19
CA ILE A 146 -6.37 -21.01 5.39
C ILE A 146 -6.15 -22.00 6.52
N GLY A 147 -4.95 -22.01 7.10
CA GLY A 147 -4.61 -22.79 8.28
C GLY A 147 -5.05 -22.12 9.56
N ALA A 148 -4.89 -22.83 10.68
CA ALA A 148 -5.15 -22.24 12.00
C ALA A 148 -4.27 -21.01 12.22
N ALA A 149 -4.87 -19.97 12.79
CA ALA A 149 -4.16 -18.78 13.19
C ALA A 149 -3.21 -19.05 14.37
N ALA A 150 -2.13 -18.29 14.44
CA ALA A 150 -1.26 -18.34 15.60
C ALA A 150 -2.02 -17.89 16.86
N PRO A 151 -1.79 -18.52 18.02
CA PRO A 151 -2.49 -18.20 19.27
C PRO A 151 -2.14 -16.79 19.80
N ALA A 152 -1.03 -16.21 19.34
CA ALA A 152 -0.57 -14.87 19.68
C ALA A 152 0.03 -14.19 18.44
N PRO A 153 -0.10 -12.86 18.31
CA PRO A 153 0.52 -12.13 17.21
C PRO A 153 2.03 -12.02 17.46
N LYS A 154 2.82 -12.06 16.38
CA LYS A 154 4.23 -11.68 16.42
C LYS A 154 4.34 -10.19 16.20
N ILE A 155 4.75 -9.45 17.21
CA ILE A 155 5.00 -8.01 17.14
C ILE A 155 6.50 -7.79 17.03
N VAL A 156 6.92 -7.02 16.03
CA VAL A 156 8.33 -6.72 15.78
C VAL A 156 8.47 -5.20 15.62
N ASN A 157 9.56 -4.66 16.16
CA ASN A 157 9.90 -3.25 15.95
C ASN A 157 10.81 -3.09 14.74
N LEU A 158 10.54 -2.11 13.90
CA LEU A 158 11.33 -1.78 12.70
C LEU A 158 12.82 -1.59 13.03
N ASP A 159 13.16 -1.02 14.19
CA ASP A 159 14.54 -0.75 14.57
C ASP A 159 15.32 -2.03 14.87
N ALA A 160 14.63 -3.11 15.24
CA ALA A 160 15.23 -4.41 15.48
C ALA A 160 15.52 -5.20 14.19
N VAL A 161 14.93 -4.81 13.05
CA VAL A 161 15.14 -5.49 11.77
C VAL A 161 16.43 -5.01 11.12
N LYS A 162 17.31 -5.97 10.77
CA LYS A 162 18.60 -5.66 10.14
C LYS A 162 18.42 -5.14 8.72
N LYS A 163 19.22 -4.15 8.36
CA LYS A 163 19.38 -3.69 6.99
C LYS A 163 20.18 -4.71 6.17
N GLN A 164 19.80 -4.90 4.94
CA GLN A 164 20.48 -5.78 4.00
C GLN A 164 20.32 -5.31 2.56
N THR A 165 21.18 -5.76 1.69
CA THR A 165 20.99 -5.66 0.24
C THR A 165 20.04 -6.76 -0.23
N VAL A 166 19.27 -6.49 -1.27
CA VAL A 166 18.40 -7.47 -1.92
C VAL A 166 18.96 -7.71 -3.33
N GLU A 167 19.03 -8.97 -3.74
CA GLU A 167 19.49 -9.36 -5.06
C GLU A 167 18.75 -8.61 -6.17
N GLY A 168 19.47 -8.19 -7.20
CA GLY A 168 18.92 -7.39 -8.31
C GLY A 168 18.80 -5.89 -8.02
N HIS A 169 19.10 -5.43 -6.78
CA HIS A 169 19.05 -4.02 -6.42
C HIS A 169 20.43 -3.45 -6.08
N PRO A 170 20.69 -2.17 -6.38
CA PRO A 170 21.99 -1.56 -6.12
C PRO A 170 22.21 -1.34 -4.61
N ALA A 171 23.48 -1.27 -4.20
CA ALA A 171 23.84 -1.01 -2.80
C ALA A 171 23.42 0.40 -2.29
N SER A 172 22.96 1.27 -3.19
CA SER A 172 22.46 2.61 -2.86
C SER A 172 21.08 2.61 -2.20
N VAL A 173 20.44 1.44 -2.10
CA VAL A 173 19.24 1.19 -1.31
C VAL A 173 19.48 0.00 -0.37
N GLN A 174 19.12 0.15 0.91
CA GLN A 174 19.16 -0.91 1.91
C GLN A 174 17.74 -1.26 2.35
N TYR A 175 17.51 -2.54 2.54
CA TYR A 175 16.18 -3.07 2.86
C TYR A 175 16.13 -3.62 4.28
N LYS A 176 15.02 -3.37 4.97
CA LYS A 176 14.61 -4.16 6.14
C LYS A 176 13.40 -5.00 5.70
N LEU A 177 13.52 -6.32 5.71
CA LEU A 177 12.47 -7.23 5.32
C LEU A 177 11.58 -7.50 6.53
N LEU A 178 10.37 -6.95 6.51
CA LEU A 178 9.48 -6.89 7.67
C LEU A 178 8.55 -8.10 7.72
N LEU A 179 7.86 -8.38 6.58
CA LEU A 179 6.90 -9.47 6.51
C LEU A 179 6.90 -10.07 5.11
N GLY A 180 6.80 -11.39 5.05
CA GLY A 180 6.78 -12.18 3.83
C GLY A 180 5.85 -13.38 3.90
N PRO A 181 5.82 -14.19 2.82
CA PRO A 181 4.93 -15.32 2.72
C PRO A 181 5.30 -16.41 3.73
N ARG A 182 4.30 -17.13 4.21
CA ARG A 182 4.42 -18.25 5.16
C ARG A 182 5.34 -19.39 4.70
N THR A 183 5.76 -19.38 3.44
CA THR A 183 6.71 -20.34 2.85
C THR A 183 8.15 -19.82 2.85
N ALA A 184 8.37 -18.58 3.25
CA ALA A 184 9.71 -17.99 3.39
C ALA A 184 10.27 -18.17 4.80
N THR A 185 11.55 -17.82 4.96
CA THR A 185 12.25 -17.80 6.25
C THR A 185 13.22 -16.62 6.34
N ARG A 186 13.01 -15.61 5.50
CA ARG A 186 13.94 -14.48 5.32
C ARG A 186 13.47 -13.21 6.03
N ASP A 187 12.15 -13.10 6.29
CA ASP A 187 11.54 -11.87 6.77
C ASP A 187 11.42 -11.91 8.30
N ALA A 188 11.23 -10.78 8.94
CA ALA A 188 11.04 -10.74 10.39
C ALA A 188 9.75 -11.48 10.80
N ILE A 189 8.71 -11.48 9.95
CA ILE A 189 7.48 -12.25 10.09
C ILE A 189 7.21 -12.99 8.77
N ASP A 190 7.16 -14.31 8.77
CA ASP A 190 6.87 -15.15 7.61
C ASP A 190 5.52 -15.86 7.81
N GLN A 191 4.40 -15.15 7.59
CA GLN A 191 3.05 -15.66 7.90
C GLN A 191 2.00 -15.38 6.83
N ALA A 192 2.31 -14.53 5.82
CA ALA A 192 1.32 -14.05 4.87
C ALA A 192 0.89 -15.10 3.84
N TYR A 193 -0.36 -15.00 3.38
CA TYR A 193 -0.93 -15.83 2.32
C TYR A 193 -0.74 -15.22 0.94
N VAL A 194 -0.97 -13.90 0.79
CA VAL A 194 -0.88 -13.20 -0.48
C VAL A 194 0.13 -12.07 -0.47
N VAL A 195 0.44 -11.48 0.67
CA VAL A 195 1.54 -10.52 0.79
C VAL A 195 2.85 -11.25 0.54
N THR A 196 3.59 -10.81 -0.46
CA THR A 196 4.88 -11.40 -0.85
C THR A 196 6.07 -10.66 -0.25
N SER A 197 5.88 -9.40 0.09
CA SER A 197 6.89 -8.56 0.75
C SER A 197 6.24 -7.34 1.39
N PHE A 198 6.54 -7.10 2.64
CA PHE A 198 6.37 -5.83 3.31
C PHE A 198 7.73 -5.43 3.82
N PHE A 199 8.22 -4.25 3.43
CA PHE A 199 9.61 -3.87 3.65
C PHE A 199 9.79 -2.37 3.76
N TRP A 200 10.87 -2.00 4.41
CA TRP A 200 11.35 -0.63 4.51
C TRP A 200 12.58 -0.46 3.64
N MET A 201 12.66 0.62 2.90
CA MET A 201 13.81 0.99 2.08
C MET A 201 14.47 2.26 2.61
N ASP A 202 15.79 2.22 2.74
CA ASP A 202 16.63 3.36 3.04
C ASP A 202 17.48 3.70 1.81
N PHE A 203 17.22 4.84 1.20
CA PHE A 203 17.96 5.33 0.04
C PHE A 203 19.02 6.35 0.46
N VAL A 204 20.29 6.12 0.10
CA VAL A 204 21.32 7.14 0.24
C VAL A 204 21.07 8.31 -0.72
N PRO A 205 21.68 9.49 -0.54
CA PRO A 205 21.57 10.59 -1.50
C PRO A 205 21.97 10.15 -2.92
N GLY A 206 21.10 10.41 -3.91
CA GLY A 206 21.25 9.94 -5.29
C GLY A 206 20.98 8.46 -5.50
N GLY A 207 20.58 7.74 -4.44
CA GLY A 207 20.29 6.31 -4.51
C GLY A 207 18.99 5.99 -5.25
N THR A 208 18.90 4.76 -5.74
CA THR A 208 17.75 4.23 -6.47
C THR A 208 17.63 2.73 -6.25
N ASN A 209 16.43 2.20 -6.44
CA ASN A 209 16.19 0.76 -6.55
C ASN A 209 16.07 0.28 -8.01
N PHE A 210 16.41 1.13 -8.96
CA PHE A 210 16.20 1.02 -10.39
C PHE A 210 14.73 0.75 -10.78
N PRO A 211 14.26 1.36 -11.86
CA PRO A 211 12.95 1.06 -12.41
C PRO A 211 12.85 -0.42 -12.82
N HIS A 212 11.79 -1.07 -12.39
CA HIS A 212 11.49 -2.47 -12.70
C HIS A 212 9.95 -2.67 -12.65
N HIS A 213 9.47 -3.87 -12.93
CA HIS A 213 8.05 -4.21 -12.87
C HIS A 213 7.83 -5.58 -12.23
N HIS A 214 6.61 -5.83 -11.79
CA HIS A 214 6.15 -7.10 -11.23
C HIS A 214 4.99 -7.64 -12.07
N GLU A 215 5.15 -8.82 -12.69
CA GLU A 215 4.17 -9.38 -13.63
C GLU A 215 2.87 -9.83 -12.95
N ALA A 216 2.96 -10.35 -11.74
CA ALA A 216 1.85 -10.97 -11.02
C ALA A 216 1.65 -10.39 -9.61
N ALA A 217 2.01 -9.14 -9.40
CA ALA A 217 1.84 -8.48 -8.11
C ALA A 217 1.48 -7.01 -8.29
N GLU A 218 0.70 -6.52 -7.37
CA GLU A 218 0.49 -5.10 -7.14
C GLU A 218 1.37 -4.64 -5.98
N GLU A 219 1.77 -3.38 -6.01
CA GLU A 219 2.68 -2.82 -5.02
C GLU A 219 2.24 -1.43 -4.59
N ILE A 220 2.47 -1.10 -3.34
CA ILE A 220 2.23 0.25 -2.79
C ILE A 220 3.53 0.75 -2.18
N TYR A 221 3.91 2.00 -2.54
CA TYR A 221 4.96 2.76 -1.88
C TYR A 221 4.34 3.89 -1.07
N LEU A 222 4.79 4.06 0.15
CA LEU A 222 4.53 5.22 1.00
C LEU A 222 5.87 5.88 1.36
N VAL A 223 6.05 7.12 0.93
CA VAL A 223 7.24 7.90 1.29
C VAL A 223 7.10 8.33 2.74
N MET A 224 7.93 7.76 3.61
CA MET A 224 7.90 8.01 5.04
C MET A 224 8.73 9.23 5.42
N ASP A 225 9.85 9.43 4.73
CA ASP A 225 10.74 10.59 4.94
C ASP A 225 11.51 10.92 3.67
N GLY A 226 11.90 12.19 3.53
CA GLY A 226 12.68 12.70 2.42
C GLY A 226 11.84 13.06 1.19
N ARG A 227 12.51 13.11 0.06
CA ARG A 227 11.92 13.43 -1.26
C ARG A 227 12.70 12.80 -2.38
N GLY A 228 12.06 12.68 -3.53
CA GLY A 228 12.69 12.12 -4.72
C GLY A 228 11.77 12.17 -5.93
N GLU A 229 12.00 11.24 -6.84
CA GLU A 229 11.12 11.00 -7.98
C GLU A 229 10.70 9.53 -7.99
N ILE A 230 9.40 9.31 -8.08
CA ILE A 230 8.85 8.00 -8.42
C ILE A 230 8.89 7.83 -9.94
N VAL A 231 9.28 6.65 -10.40
CA VAL A 231 9.04 6.19 -11.76
C VAL A 231 7.78 5.35 -11.76
N ALA A 232 6.81 5.73 -12.58
CA ALA A 232 5.53 5.04 -12.68
C ALA A 232 4.99 5.07 -14.11
N GLY A 233 4.17 4.09 -14.48
CA GLY A 233 3.53 4.01 -15.79
C GLY A 233 3.95 2.78 -16.57
N GLY A 234 3.83 2.84 -17.91
CA GLY A 234 4.00 1.65 -18.75
C GLY A 234 2.83 0.69 -18.63
N GLY A 235 3.05 -0.60 -18.90
CA GLY A 235 1.97 -1.57 -18.94
C GLY A 235 0.97 -1.27 -20.05
N THR A 236 -0.32 -1.23 -19.73
CA THR A 236 -1.38 -1.06 -20.73
C THR A 236 -1.54 0.36 -21.28
N ASP A 237 -1.11 1.39 -20.54
CA ASP A 237 -1.17 2.78 -21.01
C ASP A 237 0.07 3.18 -21.84
N GLY A 238 1.16 2.37 -21.79
CA GLY A 238 2.37 2.58 -22.55
C GLY A 238 3.17 3.84 -22.18
N ILE A 239 2.74 4.58 -21.19
CA ILE A 239 3.34 5.85 -20.77
C ILE A 239 4.08 5.65 -19.46
N GLU A 240 5.39 5.87 -19.49
CA GLU A 240 6.24 5.89 -18.29
C GLU A 240 6.73 7.32 -18.04
N GLY A 241 6.71 7.73 -16.78
CA GLY A 241 7.14 9.06 -16.37
C GLY A 241 7.85 9.08 -15.03
N ARG A 242 8.44 10.23 -14.72
CA ARG A 242 9.00 10.54 -13.41
C ARG A 242 8.15 11.60 -12.73
N TYR A 243 7.78 11.35 -11.50
CA TYR A 243 6.85 12.18 -10.75
C TYR A 243 7.48 12.59 -9.42
N PRO A 244 7.44 13.87 -9.05
CA PRO A 244 7.93 14.31 -7.74
C PRO A 244 7.25 13.54 -6.62
N ALA A 245 8.02 13.15 -5.62
CA ALA A 245 7.55 12.45 -4.43
C ALA A 245 8.19 13.02 -3.18
N ALA A 246 7.41 13.16 -2.11
CA ALA A 246 7.83 13.68 -0.82
C ALA A 246 7.19 12.89 0.32
N ALA A 247 7.68 13.06 1.53
CA ALA A 247 7.08 12.47 2.71
C ALA A 247 5.56 12.70 2.79
N GLY A 248 4.79 11.63 2.96
CA GLY A 248 3.34 11.62 2.92
C GLY A 248 2.73 11.26 1.55
N ASP A 249 3.52 11.10 0.49
CA ASP A 249 3.01 10.65 -0.80
C ASP A 249 2.94 9.11 -0.84
N ALA A 250 1.79 8.60 -1.28
CA ALA A 250 1.53 7.18 -1.50
C ALA A 250 1.27 6.90 -2.98
N TYR A 251 1.84 5.81 -3.47
CA TYR A 251 1.72 5.36 -4.85
C TYR A 251 1.29 3.90 -4.88
N TYR A 252 0.28 3.61 -5.69
CA TYR A 252 -0.15 2.24 -5.99
C TYR A 252 0.23 1.91 -7.43
N PHE A 253 0.77 0.71 -7.66
CA PHE A 253 1.21 0.20 -8.96
C PHE A 253 0.51 -1.12 -9.26
N ARG A 254 -0.10 -1.21 -10.44
CA ARG A 254 -0.67 -2.47 -10.97
C ARG A 254 0.44 -3.42 -11.43
N PRO A 255 0.11 -4.70 -11.67
CA PRO A 255 1.02 -5.61 -12.39
C PRO A 255 1.49 -5.00 -13.70
N ASN A 256 2.75 -5.24 -14.03
CA ASN A 256 3.45 -4.73 -15.22
C ASN A 256 3.61 -3.19 -15.28
N CYS A 257 3.14 -2.45 -14.28
CA CYS A 257 3.49 -1.04 -14.15
C CYS A 257 4.95 -0.92 -13.73
N THR A 258 5.69 -0.03 -14.36
CA THR A 258 7.05 0.30 -13.91
C THR A 258 6.97 0.97 -12.55
N VAL A 259 7.80 0.52 -11.63
CA VAL A 259 7.98 1.09 -10.29
C VAL A 259 9.46 1.34 -10.05
N GLY A 260 9.79 2.49 -9.50
CA GLY A 260 11.15 2.86 -9.12
C GLY A 260 11.17 4.16 -8.32
N PHE A 261 12.27 4.39 -7.63
CA PHE A 261 12.50 5.62 -6.88
C PHE A 261 13.93 6.11 -7.04
N TYR A 262 14.08 7.40 -7.18
CA TYR A 262 15.36 8.11 -7.17
C TYR A 262 15.36 9.12 -6.04
N ASN A 263 16.26 8.94 -5.07
CA ASN A 263 16.44 9.91 -4.00
C ASN A 263 17.14 11.16 -4.51
N GLN A 264 16.43 12.27 -4.58
CA GLN A 264 16.96 13.56 -5.01
C GLN A 264 17.27 14.53 -3.88
N ASN A 265 17.36 14.02 -2.65
CA ASN A 265 17.74 14.85 -1.52
C ASN A 265 19.15 15.44 -1.70
N LYS A 266 19.38 16.54 -0.99
CA LYS A 266 20.72 17.16 -0.90
C LYS A 266 21.73 16.13 -0.38
N PRO A 267 23.04 16.30 -0.69
CA PRO A 267 24.08 15.47 -0.12
C PRO A 267 23.93 15.32 1.41
N GLY A 268 23.98 14.09 1.90
CA GLY A 268 23.82 13.75 3.32
C GLY A 268 22.40 13.44 3.78
N ALA A 269 21.36 13.68 2.96
CA ALA A 269 19.98 13.37 3.33
C ALA A 269 19.52 12.06 2.68
N THR A 270 18.97 11.14 3.48
CA THR A 270 18.36 9.89 3.06
C THR A 270 16.89 10.10 2.67
N ALA A 271 16.30 9.13 1.98
CA ALA A 271 14.86 9.01 1.83
C ALA A 271 14.42 7.61 2.30
N ASN A 272 13.24 7.54 2.88
CA ASN A 272 12.70 6.29 3.38
C ASN A 272 11.34 5.99 2.75
N ILE A 273 11.17 4.76 2.30
CA ILE A 273 9.91 4.26 1.75
C ILE A 273 9.49 3.01 2.49
N LEU A 274 8.25 2.99 2.95
CA LEU A 274 7.56 1.79 3.41
C LEU A 274 6.81 1.21 2.21
N ALA A 275 7.03 -0.05 1.89
CA ALA A 275 6.44 -0.68 0.72
C ALA A 275 5.79 -2.02 1.06
N VAL A 276 4.67 -2.29 0.40
CA VAL A 276 3.99 -3.58 0.49
C VAL A 276 3.64 -4.09 -0.90
N ARG A 277 3.95 -5.35 -1.15
CA ARG A 277 3.67 -6.04 -2.40
C ARG A 277 2.82 -7.28 -2.15
N ALA A 278 1.73 -7.40 -2.89
CA ALA A 278 0.82 -8.53 -2.80
C ALA A 278 0.69 -9.22 -4.16
N ARG A 279 0.69 -10.56 -4.13
CA ARG A 279 0.48 -11.37 -5.32
C ARG A 279 -0.97 -11.22 -5.79
N ILE A 280 -1.16 -11.02 -7.09
CA ILE A 280 -2.45 -11.22 -7.73
C ILE A 280 -2.52 -12.70 -8.10
N PRO A 281 -3.40 -13.46 -7.46
CA PRO A 281 -3.61 -14.84 -7.85
C PRO A 281 -4.19 -14.88 -9.27
N PRO A 282 -3.91 -15.92 -10.10
CA PRO A 282 -4.61 -16.11 -11.35
C PRO A 282 -6.12 -16.17 -11.07
N PRO A 283 -7.00 -15.75 -12.03
CA PRO A 283 -8.45 -15.82 -11.85
C PRO A 283 -8.86 -17.24 -11.44
N ASP A 284 -9.86 -17.35 -10.58
CA ASP A 284 -10.50 -18.63 -10.31
C ASP A 284 -11.19 -19.09 -11.61
N GLU A 285 -11.18 -20.39 -11.91
CA GLU A 285 -11.72 -20.93 -13.17
C GLU A 285 -13.23 -20.72 -13.31
N ASP A 286 -13.89 -20.17 -12.27
CA ASP A 286 -15.34 -19.93 -12.18
C ASP A 286 -15.72 -18.43 -12.19
N ASP A 287 -14.79 -17.48 -12.51
CA ASP A 287 -15.07 -16.03 -12.62
C ASP A 287 -15.34 -15.59 -14.07
#